data_e6a4cff12c3111185846aaf463f1d63c
#
_entry.id   e6a4cff12c3111185846aaf463f1d63c
#
_cell.length_a   1.000
_cell.length_b   1.000
_cell.length_c   1.000
_cell.angle_alpha   90.00
_cell.angle_beta   90.00
_cell.angle_gamma   90.00
#
_symmetry.space_group_name_H-M   'P 1'
#
loop_
_entity.id
_entity.type
_entity.pdbx_description
1 polymer ?
#
loop_
_entity_poly.entity_id
_entity_poly.type
_entity_poly.pdbx_seq_one_letter_code
_entity_poly.pdbx_strand_id
1 'polypeptide(L)'
;MDGLQDDIDQIEVQVFDGDPAVSKRIYTLTREVIEFQRAIEPLQEIFIELRERLKDRATEPDLELRRALRDVADHATRVRERTDGFRQLLGNILTVNAALVAQRQNEEITRLTQAGYDQNDQVKRISSWAAILFAPTLIASVYGMNFNHMPELGWLLGYPFALGLMLLVGIALYLIFKRRGWI
;
A
#
# COMPACT_ATOMS: atom_id res chain seq x y z
N MET A 1 -13.22 -28.62 -14.35
CA MET A 1 -12.12 -27.84 -14.95
C MET A 1 -12.60 -26.49 -15.43
N ASP A 2 -13.76 -26.42 -16.09
CA ASP A 2 -14.28 -25.14 -16.61
C ASP A 2 -14.67 -24.18 -15.48
N GLY A 3 -15.31 -24.68 -14.40
CA GLY A 3 -15.62 -23.84 -13.23
C GLY A 3 -14.38 -23.26 -12.55
N LEU A 4 -13.26 -23.97 -12.53
CA LEU A 4 -11.99 -23.46 -11.99
C LEU A 4 -11.41 -22.34 -12.86
N GLN A 5 -11.56 -22.45 -14.19
CA GLN A 5 -11.19 -21.38 -15.11
C GLN A 5 -12.04 -20.13 -14.88
N ASP A 6 -13.36 -20.31 -14.78
CA ASP A 6 -14.29 -19.20 -14.54
C ASP A 6 -14.00 -18.48 -13.20
N ASP A 7 -13.62 -19.23 -12.16
CA ASP A 7 -13.23 -18.66 -10.87
C ASP A 7 -11.93 -17.85 -10.96
N ILE A 8 -10.95 -18.33 -11.73
CA ILE A 8 -9.69 -17.60 -11.96
C ILE A 8 -9.95 -16.30 -12.72
N ASP A 9 -10.75 -16.36 -13.80
CA ASP A 9 -11.08 -15.20 -14.62
C ASP A 9 -11.83 -14.14 -13.79
N GLN A 10 -12.74 -14.55 -12.89
CA GLN A 10 -13.41 -13.65 -11.97
C GLN A 10 -12.42 -13.00 -10.95
N ILE A 11 -11.49 -13.80 -10.43
CA ILE A 11 -10.47 -13.28 -9.51
C ILE A 11 -9.60 -12.25 -10.21
N GLU A 12 -9.21 -12.48 -11.46
CA GLU A 12 -8.42 -11.54 -12.24
C GLU A 12 -9.12 -10.18 -12.35
N VAL A 13 -10.40 -10.16 -12.70
CA VAL A 13 -11.20 -8.93 -12.73
C VAL A 13 -11.24 -8.25 -11.36
N GLN A 14 -11.51 -8.99 -10.29
CA GLN A 14 -11.59 -8.44 -8.92
C GLN A 14 -10.26 -7.84 -8.43
N VAL A 15 -9.12 -8.38 -8.85
CA VAL A 15 -7.79 -7.83 -8.54
C VAL A 15 -7.66 -6.42 -9.11
N PHE A 16 -8.06 -6.21 -10.35
CA PHE A 16 -7.97 -4.89 -11.00
C PHE A 16 -9.00 -3.91 -10.44
N ASP A 17 -10.19 -4.37 -10.07
CA ASP A 17 -11.21 -3.56 -9.40
C ASP A 17 -10.81 -3.17 -7.97
N GLY A 18 -9.86 -3.91 -7.38
CA GLY A 18 -9.28 -3.61 -6.08
C GLY A 18 -10.13 -4.06 -4.90
N ASP A 19 -10.85 -5.14 -5.05
CA ASP A 19 -11.61 -5.76 -3.97
C ASP A 19 -10.65 -6.24 -2.85
N PRO A 20 -10.82 -5.77 -1.60
CA PRO A 20 -9.99 -6.24 -0.48
C PRO A 20 -10.12 -7.73 -0.17
N ALA A 21 -11.26 -8.34 -0.52
CA ALA A 21 -11.53 -9.75 -0.26
C ALA A 21 -10.80 -10.68 -1.24
N VAL A 22 -10.29 -10.16 -2.36
CA VAL A 22 -9.67 -10.96 -3.43
C VAL A 22 -8.46 -11.76 -2.97
N SER A 23 -7.64 -11.23 -2.07
CA SER A 23 -6.46 -11.92 -1.54
C SER A 23 -6.82 -13.24 -0.86
N LYS A 24 -7.93 -13.26 -0.09
CA LYS A 24 -8.43 -14.47 0.54
C LYS A 24 -8.96 -15.47 -0.49
N ARG A 25 -9.62 -14.97 -1.53
CA ARG A 25 -10.17 -15.81 -2.60
C ARG A 25 -9.05 -16.47 -3.41
N ILE A 26 -7.99 -15.72 -3.76
CA ILE A 26 -6.78 -16.25 -4.43
C ILE A 26 -6.16 -17.37 -3.58
N TYR A 27 -6.00 -17.14 -2.27
CA TYR A 27 -5.40 -18.14 -1.36
C TYR A 27 -6.25 -19.42 -1.30
N THR A 28 -7.58 -19.29 -1.17
CA THR A 28 -8.49 -20.43 -1.10
C THR A 28 -8.43 -21.26 -2.40
N LEU A 29 -8.52 -20.59 -3.55
CA LEU A 29 -8.50 -21.26 -4.85
C LEU A 29 -7.12 -21.90 -5.13
N THR A 30 -6.03 -21.24 -4.75
CA THR A 30 -4.68 -21.83 -4.85
C THR A 30 -4.57 -23.12 -4.05
N ARG A 31 -5.16 -23.16 -2.85
CA ARG A 31 -5.17 -24.34 -2.02
C ARG A 31 -5.98 -25.47 -2.66
N GLU A 32 -7.14 -25.19 -3.21
CA GLU A 32 -7.97 -26.17 -3.91
C GLU A 32 -7.24 -26.75 -5.13
N VAL A 33 -6.54 -25.91 -5.90
CA VAL A 33 -5.72 -26.35 -7.03
C VAL A 33 -4.59 -27.29 -6.59
N ILE A 34 -3.92 -26.97 -5.48
CA ILE A 34 -2.86 -27.80 -4.92
C ILE A 34 -3.41 -29.15 -4.40
N GLU A 35 -4.55 -29.15 -3.72
CA GLU A 35 -5.20 -30.37 -3.25
C GLU A 35 -5.60 -31.27 -4.44
N PHE A 36 -6.15 -30.67 -5.50
CA PHE A 36 -6.50 -31.36 -6.72
C PHE A 36 -5.25 -31.93 -7.44
N GLN A 37 -4.16 -31.18 -7.53
CA GLN A 37 -2.90 -31.61 -8.10
C GLN A 37 -2.34 -32.84 -7.36
N ARG A 38 -2.35 -32.81 -6.02
CA ARG A 38 -1.92 -33.94 -5.17
C ARG A 38 -2.75 -35.21 -5.39
N ALA A 39 -4.04 -35.05 -5.70
CA ALA A 39 -4.91 -36.18 -5.98
C ALA A 39 -4.63 -36.82 -7.35
N ILE A 40 -4.18 -36.05 -8.34
CA ILE A 40 -3.90 -36.52 -9.70
C ILE A 40 -2.48 -37.13 -9.83
N GLU A 41 -1.50 -36.61 -9.09
CA GLU A 41 -0.11 -36.99 -9.19
C GLU A 41 0.14 -38.53 -9.12
N PRO A 42 -0.49 -39.29 -8.18
CA PRO A 42 -0.32 -40.73 -8.13
C PRO A 42 -0.94 -41.49 -9.31
N LEU A 43 -1.91 -40.92 -10.01
CA LEU A 43 -2.58 -41.59 -11.12
C LEU A 43 -1.63 -41.90 -12.28
N GLN A 44 -0.64 -41.04 -12.52
CA GLN A 44 0.32 -41.25 -13.59
C GLN A 44 1.18 -42.48 -13.34
N GLU A 45 1.67 -42.67 -12.11
CA GLU A 45 2.46 -43.84 -11.74
C GLU A 45 1.64 -45.12 -11.87
N ILE A 46 0.38 -45.08 -11.40
CA ILE A 46 -0.58 -46.20 -11.53
C ILE A 46 -0.80 -46.57 -13.00
N PHE A 47 -0.99 -45.59 -13.88
CA PHE A 47 -1.20 -45.85 -15.31
C PHE A 47 0.03 -46.39 -16.00
N ILE A 48 1.23 -45.92 -15.63
CA ILE A 48 2.51 -46.44 -16.14
C ILE A 48 2.70 -47.91 -15.71
N GLU A 49 2.50 -48.18 -14.45
CA GLU A 49 2.65 -49.55 -13.91
C GLU A 49 1.62 -50.51 -14.54
N LEU A 50 0.36 -50.09 -14.65
CA LEU A 50 -0.66 -50.92 -15.26
C LEU A 50 -0.40 -51.19 -16.76
N ARG A 51 0.13 -50.20 -17.46
CA ARG A 51 0.52 -50.36 -18.89
C ARG A 51 1.69 -51.35 -19.05
N GLU A 52 2.68 -51.30 -18.18
CA GLU A 52 3.79 -52.25 -18.22
C GLU A 52 3.31 -53.69 -17.90
N ARG A 53 2.44 -53.88 -16.94
CA ARG A 53 1.85 -55.21 -16.62
C ARG A 53 1.02 -55.81 -17.76
N LEU A 54 0.43 -54.97 -18.61
CA LEU A 54 -0.35 -55.39 -19.76
C LEU A 54 0.47 -55.55 -21.05
N LYS A 55 1.76 -55.22 -21.03
CA LYS A 55 2.61 -55.17 -22.24
C LYS A 55 2.77 -56.53 -22.93
N ASP A 56 2.89 -57.59 -22.16
CA ASP A 56 3.16 -58.95 -22.67
C ASP A 56 1.87 -59.77 -22.96
N ARG A 57 0.69 -59.16 -22.73
CA ARG A 57 -0.59 -59.79 -23.00
C ARG A 57 -1.10 -59.44 -24.40
N ALA A 58 -1.34 -60.43 -25.26
CA ALA A 58 -1.64 -60.21 -26.66
C ALA A 58 -3.06 -60.69 -27.07
N THR A 59 -3.99 -60.90 -26.13
CA THR A 59 -5.39 -61.24 -26.46
C THR A 59 -6.17 -60.02 -26.94
N GLU A 60 -7.19 -60.21 -27.77
CA GLU A 60 -8.03 -59.08 -28.26
C GLU A 60 -8.58 -58.19 -27.16
N PRO A 61 -9.17 -58.69 -26.05
CA PRO A 61 -9.61 -57.85 -24.97
C PRO A 61 -8.47 -57.09 -24.25
N ASP A 62 -7.25 -57.63 -24.23
CA ASP A 62 -6.09 -56.95 -23.69
C ASP A 62 -5.64 -55.75 -24.58
N LEU A 63 -5.84 -55.85 -25.89
CA LEU A 63 -5.53 -54.76 -26.83
C LEU A 63 -6.52 -53.58 -26.69
N GLU A 64 -7.82 -53.89 -26.50
CA GLU A 64 -8.81 -52.83 -26.22
C GLU A 64 -8.56 -52.16 -24.89
N LEU A 65 -8.26 -52.94 -23.84
CA LEU A 65 -7.93 -52.40 -22.54
C LEU A 65 -6.68 -51.50 -22.57
N ARG A 66 -5.65 -51.87 -23.37
CA ARG A 66 -4.49 -51.01 -23.56
C ARG A 66 -4.80 -49.69 -24.26
N ARG A 67 -5.71 -49.69 -25.26
CA ARG A 67 -6.15 -48.46 -25.93
C ARG A 67 -6.87 -47.56 -24.93
N ALA A 68 -7.87 -48.10 -24.22
CA ALA A 68 -8.62 -47.37 -23.22
C ALA A 68 -7.68 -46.80 -22.11
N LEU A 69 -6.72 -47.59 -21.64
CA LEU A 69 -5.76 -47.14 -20.63
C LEU A 69 -4.86 -46.01 -21.16
N ARG A 70 -4.47 -46.06 -22.42
CA ARG A 70 -3.70 -44.97 -23.05
C ARG A 70 -4.51 -43.68 -23.07
N ASP A 71 -5.77 -43.75 -23.51
CA ASP A 71 -6.65 -42.60 -23.59
C ASP A 71 -6.86 -41.93 -22.20
N VAL A 72 -7.04 -42.74 -21.14
CA VAL A 72 -7.18 -42.25 -19.79
C VAL A 72 -5.85 -41.65 -19.28
N ALA A 73 -4.72 -42.27 -19.58
CA ALA A 73 -3.41 -41.74 -19.19
C ALA A 73 -3.11 -40.39 -19.87
N ASP A 74 -3.45 -40.29 -21.20
CA ASP A 74 -3.29 -39.04 -21.93
C ASP A 74 -4.25 -37.96 -21.41
N HIS A 75 -5.45 -38.34 -20.98
CA HIS A 75 -6.37 -37.42 -20.31
C HIS A 75 -5.84 -36.95 -18.96
N ALA A 76 -5.33 -37.85 -18.13
CA ALA A 76 -4.73 -37.50 -16.83
C ALA A 76 -3.54 -36.57 -17.00
N THR A 77 -2.71 -36.78 -18.03
CA THR A 77 -1.59 -35.88 -18.34
C THR A 77 -2.07 -34.47 -18.70
N ARG A 78 -3.07 -34.35 -19.58
CA ARG A 78 -3.65 -33.04 -19.93
C ARG A 78 -4.27 -32.33 -18.73
N VAL A 79 -4.94 -33.07 -17.85
CA VAL A 79 -5.52 -32.52 -16.62
C VAL A 79 -4.42 -31.97 -15.71
N ARG A 80 -3.33 -32.71 -15.54
CA ARG A 80 -2.18 -32.26 -14.75
C ARG A 80 -1.56 -30.97 -15.33
N GLU A 81 -1.25 -30.97 -16.63
CA GLU A 81 -0.67 -29.80 -17.30
C GLU A 81 -1.55 -28.56 -17.15
N ARG A 82 -2.88 -28.71 -17.29
CA ARG A 82 -3.83 -27.61 -17.08
C ARG A 82 -3.85 -27.14 -15.62
N THR A 83 -3.75 -28.06 -14.67
CA THR A 83 -3.71 -27.72 -13.23
C THR A 83 -2.41 -26.99 -12.86
N ASP A 84 -1.27 -27.40 -13.45
CA ASP A 84 0.01 -26.69 -13.30
C ASP A 84 -0.07 -25.27 -13.85
N GLY A 85 -0.74 -25.10 -15.00
CA GLY A 85 -1.03 -23.80 -15.59
C GLY A 85 -1.87 -22.90 -14.68
N PHE A 86 -2.92 -23.44 -14.07
CA PHE A 86 -3.74 -22.68 -13.11
C PHE A 86 -2.97 -22.25 -11.87
N ARG A 87 -2.13 -23.11 -11.31
CA ARG A 87 -1.28 -22.77 -10.19
C ARG A 87 -0.31 -21.63 -10.52
N GLN A 88 0.30 -21.69 -11.71
CA GLN A 88 1.19 -20.64 -12.18
C GLN A 88 0.46 -19.31 -12.37
N LEU A 89 -0.73 -19.35 -12.99
CA LEU A 89 -1.56 -18.17 -13.21
C LEU A 89 -1.98 -17.52 -11.89
N LEU A 90 -2.46 -18.31 -10.91
CA LEU A 90 -2.79 -17.82 -9.57
C LEU A 90 -1.59 -17.21 -8.85
N GLY A 91 -0.38 -17.77 -9.02
CA GLY A 91 0.85 -17.18 -8.50
C GLY A 91 1.16 -15.81 -9.13
N ASN A 92 0.96 -15.67 -10.43
CA ASN A 92 1.12 -14.40 -11.14
C ASN A 92 0.08 -13.36 -10.66
N ILE A 93 -1.19 -13.77 -10.55
CA ILE A 93 -2.28 -12.92 -10.04
C ILE A 93 -1.98 -12.44 -8.62
N LEU A 94 -1.48 -13.30 -7.74
CA LEU A 94 -1.08 -12.94 -6.38
C LEU A 94 0.04 -11.87 -6.38
N THR A 95 1.01 -12.02 -7.28
CA THR A 95 2.11 -11.05 -7.42
C THR A 95 1.60 -9.69 -7.89
N VAL A 96 0.71 -9.68 -8.91
CA VAL A 96 0.08 -8.45 -9.40
C VAL A 96 -0.77 -7.80 -8.31
N ASN A 97 -1.57 -8.59 -7.57
CA ASN A 97 -2.36 -8.07 -6.46
C ASN A 97 -1.49 -7.41 -5.39
N ALA A 98 -0.37 -8.05 -5.00
CA ALA A 98 0.56 -7.47 -4.05
C ALA A 98 1.16 -6.14 -4.55
N ALA A 99 1.50 -6.05 -5.84
CA ALA A 99 2.02 -4.82 -6.45
C ALA A 99 0.96 -3.70 -6.46
N LEU A 100 -0.29 -4.01 -6.80
CA LEU A 100 -1.40 -3.03 -6.79
C LEU A 100 -1.72 -2.52 -5.39
N VAL A 101 -1.70 -3.41 -4.38
CA VAL A 101 -1.87 -3.02 -2.97
C VAL A 101 -0.73 -2.09 -2.52
N ALA A 102 0.51 -2.43 -2.85
CA ALA A 102 1.68 -1.59 -2.53
C ALA A 102 1.60 -0.22 -3.22
N GLN A 103 1.18 -0.18 -4.48
CA GLN A 103 0.97 1.08 -5.20
C GLN A 103 -0.05 1.97 -4.50
N ARG A 104 -1.22 1.42 -4.15
CA ARG A 104 -2.27 2.18 -3.44
C ARG A 104 -1.80 2.71 -2.09
N GLN A 105 -1.05 1.89 -1.33
CA GLN A 105 -0.45 2.33 -0.07
C GLN A 105 0.53 3.50 -0.28
N ASN A 106 1.35 3.44 -1.32
CA ASN A 106 2.29 4.52 -1.65
C ASN A 106 1.56 5.81 -2.06
N GLU A 107 0.48 5.71 -2.84
CA GLU A 107 -0.36 6.85 -3.20
C GLU A 107 -1.00 7.50 -1.97
N GLU A 108 -1.52 6.69 -1.04
CA GLU A 108 -2.10 7.19 0.21
C GLU A 108 -1.04 7.84 1.12
N ILE A 109 0.15 7.22 1.26
CA ILE A 109 1.27 7.80 2.01
C ILE A 109 1.69 9.15 1.40
N THR A 110 1.76 9.23 0.07
CA THR A 110 2.10 10.48 -0.63
C THR A 110 1.06 11.55 -0.34
N ARG A 111 -0.23 11.21 -0.41
CA ARG A 111 -1.34 12.11 -0.09
C ARG A 111 -1.31 12.61 1.35
N LEU A 112 -1.10 11.70 2.31
CA LEU A 112 -0.99 12.05 3.73
C LEU A 112 0.24 12.92 4.00
N THR A 113 1.36 12.63 3.35
CA THR A 113 2.59 13.41 3.45
C THR A 113 2.37 14.83 2.93
N GLN A 114 1.71 14.98 1.77
CA GLN A 114 1.39 16.30 1.22
C GLN A 114 0.47 17.09 2.15
N ALA A 115 -0.58 16.46 2.67
CA ALA A 115 -1.46 17.10 3.64
C ALA A 115 -0.71 17.53 4.92
N GLY A 116 0.27 16.74 5.36
CA GLY A 116 1.16 17.08 6.48
C GLY A 116 2.03 18.31 6.19
N TYR A 117 2.57 18.43 4.98
CA TYR A 117 3.32 19.63 4.58
C TYR A 117 2.43 20.87 4.57
N ASP A 118 1.24 20.78 3.99
CA ASP A 118 0.30 21.89 3.93
C ASP A 118 -0.12 22.34 5.35
N GLN A 119 -0.37 21.39 6.25
CA GLN A 119 -0.69 21.68 7.65
C GLN A 119 0.51 22.34 8.37
N ASN A 120 1.73 21.85 8.14
CA ASN A 120 2.93 22.43 8.74
C ASN A 120 3.15 23.88 8.28
N ASP A 121 2.90 24.18 7.01
CA ASP A 121 3.00 25.54 6.50
C ASP A 121 1.93 26.47 7.09
N GLN A 122 0.70 25.97 7.30
CA GLN A 122 -0.32 26.72 8.02
C GLN A 122 0.10 27.02 9.47
N VAL A 123 0.65 26.02 10.19
CA VAL A 123 1.15 26.20 11.56
C VAL A 123 2.29 27.22 11.61
N LYS A 124 3.25 27.17 10.66
CA LYS A 124 4.31 28.18 10.55
C LYS A 124 3.76 29.58 10.36
N ARG A 125 2.78 29.76 9.47
CA ARG A 125 2.14 31.07 9.24
C ARG A 125 1.45 31.57 10.48
N ILE A 126 0.61 30.75 11.12
CA ILE A 126 -0.11 31.15 12.34
C ILE A 126 0.87 31.52 13.44
N SER A 127 1.90 30.67 13.68
CA SER A 127 2.92 30.90 14.70
C SER A 127 3.73 32.17 14.44
N SER A 128 4.08 32.43 13.17
CA SER A 128 4.81 33.63 12.78
C SER A 128 3.98 34.90 13.04
N TRP A 129 2.71 34.93 12.67
CA TRP A 129 1.83 36.06 12.96
C TRP A 129 1.60 36.24 14.45
N ALA A 130 1.40 35.13 15.19
CA ALA A 130 1.28 35.19 16.65
C ALA A 130 2.53 35.81 17.28
N ALA A 131 3.74 35.39 16.87
CA ALA A 131 5.00 35.93 17.38
C ALA A 131 5.13 37.45 17.08
N ILE A 132 4.79 37.89 15.86
CA ILE A 132 4.85 39.30 15.48
C ILE A 132 3.91 40.16 16.33
N LEU A 133 2.71 39.67 16.65
CA LEU A 133 1.74 40.38 17.47
C LEU A 133 2.07 40.32 18.97
N PHE A 134 2.63 39.19 19.44
CA PHE A 134 2.94 38.98 20.83
C PHE A 134 4.19 39.76 21.30
N ALA A 135 5.20 39.92 20.45
CA ALA A 135 6.45 40.58 20.86
C ALA A 135 6.27 42.05 21.25
N PRO A 136 5.54 42.90 20.54
CA PRO A 136 5.20 44.25 20.99
C PRO A 136 4.37 44.25 22.31
N THR A 137 3.45 43.31 22.46
CA THR A 137 2.63 43.18 23.66
C THR A 137 3.47 42.86 24.90
N LEU A 138 4.48 42.00 24.75
CA LEU A 138 5.44 41.71 25.81
C LEU A 138 6.19 42.98 26.26
N ILE A 139 6.67 43.79 25.31
CA ILE A 139 7.34 45.06 25.61
C ILE A 139 6.38 46.02 26.32
N ALA A 140 5.15 46.17 25.83
CA ALA A 140 4.11 46.98 26.45
C ALA A 140 3.82 46.51 27.90
N SER A 141 3.79 45.21 28.15
CA SER A 141 3.56 44.62 29.46
C SER A 141 4.68 44.96 30.43
N VAL A 142 5.95 44.92 30.00
CA VAL A 142 7.10 45.31 30.83
C VAL A 142 7.00 46.80 31.21
N TYR A 143 6.75 47.68 30.28
CA TYR A 143 6.58 49.12 30.54
C TYR A 143 5.29 49.46 31.33
N GLY A 144 4.30 48.58 31.31
CA GLY A 144 3.07 48.70 32.09
C GLY A 144 3.18 48.21 33.55
N MET A 145 4.35 47.67 33.96
CA MET A 145 4.58 47.24 35.34
C MET A 145 4.80 48.43 36.27
N ASN A 146 4.20 48.40 37.46
CA ASN A 146 4.29 49.48 38.46
C ASN A 146 5.60 49.36 39.29
N PHE A 147 6.76 49.53 38.67
CA PHE A 147 8.03 49.59 39.37
C PHE A 147 8.38 51.03 39.77
N ASN A 148 8.82 51.24 41.03
CA ASN A 148 9.19 52.57 41.53
C ASN A 148 10.50 53.13 40.93
N HIS A 149 11.31 52.29 40.28
CA HIS A 149 12.59 52.66 39.68
C HIS A 149 12.68 52.14 38.26
N MET A 150 12.06 52.84 37.31
CA MET A 150 12.27 52.69 35.88
C MET A 150 12.89 53.99 35.34
N PRO A 151 14.18 54.02 35.01
CA PRO A 151 14.85 55.23 34.55
C PRO A 151 14.21 55.85 33.32
N GLU A 152 13.66 55.02 32.45
CA GLU A 152 13.08 55.40 31.18
C GLU A 152 11.74 56.15 31.34
N LEU A 153 11.00 55.92 32.42
CA LEU A 153 9.71 56.60 32.69
C LEU A 153 9.89 58.08 33.00
N GLY A 154 11.06 58.46 33.53
CA GLY A 154 11.40 59.88 33.75
C GLY A 154 11.99 60.60 32.56
N TRP A 155 12.21 59.89 31.44
CA TRP A 155 12.86 60.44 30.25
C TRP A 155 11.83 61.01 29.28
N LEU A 156 12.05 62.23 28.80
CA LEU A 156 11.10 62.94 27.88
C LEU A 156 10.86 62.13 26.61
N LEU A 157 11.82 61.32 26.17
CA LEU A 157 11.74 60.46 25.01
C LEU A 157 11.39 58.98 25.32
N GLY A 158 11.07 58.64 26.57
CA GLY A 158 10.82 57.26 26.98
C GLY A 158 9.63 56.62 26.28
N TYR A 159 8.54 57.35 26.12
CA TYR A 159 7.36 56.87 25.38
C TYR A 159 7.63 56.67 23.87
N PRO A 160 8.19 57.66 23.12
CA PRO A 160 8.57 57.46 21.75
C PRO A 160 9.59 56.30 21.54
N PHE A 161 10.53 56.13 22.49
CA PHE A 161 11.49 55.04 22.47
C PHE A 161 10.83 53.66 22.59
N ALA A 162 9.90 53.51 23.55
CA ALA A 162 9.16 52.25 23.72
C ALA A 162 8.34 51.90 22.47
N LEU A 163 7.65 52.88 21.88
CA LEU A 163 6.90 52.67 20.64
C LEU A 163 7.84 52.30 19.47
N GLY A 164 8.99 52.97 19.36
CA GLY A 164 10.00 52.69 18.34
C GLY A 164 10.57 51.27 18.49
N LEU A 165 10.84 50.85 19.73
CA LEU A 165 11.31 49.49 20.04
C LEU A 165 10.28 48.41 19.64
N MET A 166 9.00 48.60 19.98
CA MET A 166 7.92 47.70 19.60
C MET A 166 7.83 47.56 18.08
N LEU A 167 7.88 48.66 17.35
CA LEU A 167 7.80 48.68 15.91
C LEU A 167 9.01 48.04 15.26
N LEU A 168 10.22 48.29 15.79
CA LEU A 168 11.48 47.72 15.34
C LEU A 168 11.47 46.19 15.49
N VAL A 169 11.08 45.69 16.65
CA VAL A 169 10.99 44.24 16.92
C VAL A 169 9.96 43.58 16.00
N GLY A 170 8.77 44.21 15.86
CA GLY A 170 7.73 43.69 14.96
C GLY A 170 8.21 43.61 13.49
N ILE A 171 8.86 44.68 13.00
CA ILE A 171 9.42 44.69 11.62
C ILE A 171 10.55 43.66 11.50
N ALA A 172 11.45 43.59 12.47
CA ALA A 172 12.55 42.62 12.42
C ALA A 172 12.03 41.18 12.34
N LEU A 173 11.05 40.82 13.19
CA LEU A 173 10.43 39.49 13.15
C LEU A 173 9.73 39.24 11.82
N TYR A 174 8.97 40.20 11.30
CA TYR A 174 8.33 40.10 9.99
C TYR A 174 9.35 39.84 8.88
N LEU A 175 10.46 40.59 8.83
CA LEU A 175 11.50 40.42 7.83
C LEU A 175 12.21 39.07 7.97
N ILE A 176 12.44 38.59 9.19
CA ILE A 176 13.06 37.28 9.43
C ILE A 176 12.14 36.17 8.93
N PHE A 177 10.85 36.18 9.28
CA PHE A 177 9.91 35.16 8.86
C PHE A 177 9.64 35.20 7.35
N LYS A 178 9.56 36.39 6.75
CA LYS A 178 9.45 36.56 5.31
C LYS A 178 10.67 35.98 4.57
N ARG A 179 11.90 36.25 5.06
CA ARG A 179 13.12 35.67 4.48
C ARG A 179 13.19 34.15 4.61
N ARG A 180 12.57 33.59 5.63
CA ARG A 180 12.48 32.12 5.85
C ARG A 180 11.32 31.46 5.09
N GLY A 181 10.50 32.23 4.38
CA GLY A 181 9.33 31.72 3.66
C GLY A 181 8.22 31.18 4.58
N TRP A 182 8.14 31.72 5.82
CA TRP A 182 7.10 31.30 6.79
C TRP A 182 5.82 32.17 6.66
N ILE A 183 5.94 33.30 6.01
CA ILE A 183 4.85 34.26 5.70
C ILE A 183 4.85 34.55 4.21
#